data_24cb9493531df8519e87fc472d6b33c5
#
_entry.id   24cb9493531df8519e87fc472d6b33c5
#
_cell.length_a   1.000
_cell.length_b   1.000
_cell.length_c   1.000
_cell.angle_alpha   90.00
_cell.angle_beta   90.00
_cell.angle_gamma   90.00
#
_symmetry.space_group_name_H-M   'P 1'
#
loop_
_entity.id
_entity.type
_entity.pdbx_description
1 polymer ?
#
loop_
_entity_poly.entity_id
_entity_poly.type
_entity_poly.pdbx_seq_one_letter_code
_entity_poly.pdbx_strand_id
1 'polypeptide(L)'
;QRVNCVKDGYLRQYLMSRTPVKEFAGSNGHGRASNDRDPNPRQSNLIVETTEPYSETQLRNLLIEELKRQGKEYGYYFRTVKGGFTTRGKANAINAFNVSPIEVYRVFADGRDDQLVRGVSLIGTPLSMFSQIKAAGGESELFTGFCGSESGSIPVSGTSPMVYVSQIETQGQKAIIKSKQDLISPPKTTEAENTGAMADS
;
A
#
# COMPACT_ATOMS: atom_id res chain seq x y z
N GLN A 1 2.72 14.78 18.72
CA GLN A 1 3.51 13.99 19.68
C GLN A 1 3.74 12.60 19.14
N ARG A 2 4.88 11.97 19.46
CA ARG A 2 5.13 10.56 19.20
C ARG A 2 4.33 9.71 20.21
N VAL A 3 3.63 8.70 19.73
CA VAL A 3 2.86 7.76 20.56
C VAL A 3 3.34 6.36 20.30
N ASN A 4 3.74 5.66 21.35
CA ASN A 4 4.10 4.25 21.28
C ASN A 4 2.85 3.40 21.52
N CYS A 5 2.15 3.05 20.45
CA CYS A 5 0.94 2.23 20.54
C CYS A 5 1.24 0.81 21.01
N VAL A 6 2.32 0.23 20.53
CA VAL A 6 2.75 -1.13 20.89
C VAL A 6 4.22 -1.10 21.31
N LYS A 7 4.54 -1.78 22.41
CA LYS A 7 5.91 -1.98 22.89
C LYS A 7 6.07 -3.42 23.35
N ASP A 8 7.10 -4.08 22.83
CA ASP A 8 7.43 -5.48 23.15
C ASP A 8 6.23 -6.44 22.93
N GLY A 9 5.46 -6.22 21.85
CA GLY A 9 4.25 -6.97 21.52
C GLY A 9 3.01 -6.63 22.33
N TYR A 10 3.08 -5.73 23.31
CA TYR A 10 1.96 -5.33 24.12
C TYR A 10 1.37 -3.99 23.68
N LEU A 11 0.04 -3.92 23.55
CA LEU A 11 -0.68 -2.66 23.34
C LEU A 11 -0.53 -1.78 24.58
N ARG A 12 0.00 -0.58 24.41
CA ARG A 12 0.27 0.38 25.49
C ARG A 12 -0.64 1.57 25.45
N GLN A 13 -0.94 2.06 24.26
CA GLN A 13 -1.71 3.28 24.06
C GLN A 13 -2.47 3.24 22.74
N TYR A 14 -3.55 4.00 22.67
CA TYR A 14 -4.23 4.32 21.42
C TYR A 14 -3.82 5.70 20.91
N LEU A 15 -4.01 5.96 19.63
CA LEU A 15 -4.08 7.33 19.13
C LEU A 15 -5.35 7.96 19.67
N MET A 16 -5.22 9.09 20.39
CA MET A 16 -6.33 9.69 21.13
C MET A 16 -6.61 11.11 20.64
N SER A 17 -7.90 11.41 20.47
CA SER A 17 -8.40 12.78 20.35
C SER A 17 -8.92 13.26 21.71
N ARG A 18 -9.65 14.35 21.73
CA ARG A 18 -10.31 14.86 22.95
C ARG A 18 -11.47 13.99 23.44
N THR A 19 -11.95 13.06 22.62
CA THR A 19 -13.00 12.10 23.01
C THR A 19 -12.38 11.01 23.88
N PRO A 20 -12.78 10.88 25.16
CA PRO A 20 -12.19 9.90 26.07
C PRO A 20 -12.64 8.47 25.70
N VAL A 21 -11.77 7.51 25.96
CA VAL A 21 -12.07 6.08 25.93
C VAL A 21 -11.87 5.55 27.35
N LYS A 22 -12.66 4.57 27.77
CA LYS A 22 -12.84 4.10 29.16
C LYS A 22 -11.55 4.06 30.00
N GLU A 23 -10.44 3.63 29.47
CA GLU A 23 -9.18 3.49 30.21
C GLU A 23 -8.16 4.58 29.85
N PHE A 24 -8.49 5.44 28.89
CA PHE A 24 -7.62 6.48 28.36
C PHE A 24 -8.39 7.79 28.30
N ALA A 25 -8.26 8.60 29.36
CA ALA A 25 -9.06 9.82 29.53
C ALA A 25 -8.52 11.04 28.76
N GLY A 26 -7.27 11.00 28.33
CA GLY A 26 -6.56 12.16 27.78
C GLY A 26 -6.32 12.10 26.27
N SER A 27 -6.30 13.28 25.64
CA SER A 27 -5.82 13.42 24.27
C SER A 27 -4.30 13.34 24.23
N ASN A 28 -3.76 12.65 23.22
CA ASN A 28 -2.32 12.65 22.90
C ASN A 28 -2.01 13.36 21.57
N GLY A 29 -2.91 14.25 21.17
CA GLY A 29 -2.71 15.14 20.04
C GLY A 29 -2.95 14.50 18.66
N HIS A 30 -3.67 13.38 18.57
CA HIS A 30 -3.94 12.68 17.31
C HIS A 30 -5.34 12.91 16.75
N GLY A 31 -6.11 13.86 17.31
CA GLY A 31 -7.37 14.30 16.72
C GLY A 31 -7.13 15.03 15.39
N ARG A 32 -7.79 14.60 14.33
CA ARG A 32 -7.76 15.23 13.00
C ARG A 32 -9.14 15.26 12.41
N ALA A 33 -9.42 16.32 11.67
CA ALA A 33 -10.65 16.47 10.89
C ALA A 33 -10.37 17.31 9.63
N SER A 34 -11.10 17.06 8.58
CA SER A 34 -11.28 18.04 7.50
C SER A 34 -12.26 19.14 7.97
N ASN A 35 -12.36 20.21 7.18
CA ASN A 35 -13.27 21.31 7.50
C ASN A 35 -14.68 20.79 7.75
N ASP A 36 -15.36 21.39 8.71
CA ASP A 36 -16.75 21.11 9.10
C ASP A 36 -17.04 19.70 9.65
N ARG A 37 -16.02 19.01 10.17
CA ARG A 37 -16.18 17.70 10.78
C ARG A 37 -15.59 17.63 12.19
N ASP A 38 -16.16 16.75 13.01
CA ASP A 38 -15.65 16.50 14.35
C ASP A 38 -14.34 15.71 14.30
N PRO A 39 -13.32 16.11 15.13
CA PRO A 39 -12.05 15.43 15.17
C PRO A 39 -12.14 14.02 15.76
N ASN A 40 -11.69 13.03 15.01
CA ASN A 40 -11.47 11.66 15.47
C ASN A 40 -9.98 11.32 15.58
N PRO A 41 -9.60 10.31 16.37
CA PRO A 41 -8.24 9.81 16.40
C PRO A 41 -7.81 9.32 15.03
N ARG A 42 -6.72 9.87 14.49
CA ARG A 42 -6.21 9.54 13.16
C ARG A 42 -4.70 9.36 13.19
N GLN A 43 -4.24 8.45 12.37
CA GLN A 43 -2.83 8.39 11.98
C GLN A 43 -2.42 9.70 11.31
N SER A 44 -1.17 10.10 11.46
CA SER A 44 -0.57 11.21 10.71
C SER A 44 0.63 10.71 9.92
N ASN A 45 1.80 10.65 10.55
CA ASN A 45 3.03 10.14 9.94
C ASN A 45 3.37 8.80 10.62
N LEU A 46 3.44 7.74 9.82
CA LEU A 46 3.90 6.43 10.28
C LEU A 46 5.38 6.30 9.95
N ILE A 47 6.17 5.91 10.90
CA ILE A 47 7.59 5.62 10.69
C ILE A 47 7.83 4.18 11.13
N VAL A 48 8.31 3.36 10.19
CA VAL A 48 8.77 2.00 10.46
C VAL A 48 10.28 2.02 10.54
N GLU A 49 10.80 1.56 11.65
CA GLU A 49 12.24 1.50 11.92
C GLU A 49 12.63 0.05 12.25
N THR A 50 13.84 -0.32 11.90
CA THR A 50 14.45 -1.61 12.28
C THR A 50 15.74 -1.34 13.04
N THR A 51 16.00 -2.14 14.07
CA THR A 51 17.24 -2.08 14.84
C THR A 51 18.37 -2.91 14.20
N GLU A 52 18.00 -3.86 13.35
CA GLU A 52 18.91 -4.75 12.64
C GLU A 52 18.59 -4.69 11.14
N PRO A 53 19.12 -3.68 10.43
CA PRO A 53 18.83 -3.51 9.00
C PRO A 53 19.57 -4.55 8.16
N TYR A 54 18.83 -5.21 7.29
CA TYR A 54 19.35 -6.07 6.23
C TYR A 54 19.60 -5.25 4.96
N SER A 55 20.58 -5.68 4.15
CA SER A 55 20.68 -5.14 2.78
C SER A 55 19.57 -5.71 1.89
N GLU A 56 19.27 -5.05 0.78
CA GLU A 56 18.30 -5.55 -0.21
C GLU A 56 18.67 -6.93 -0.73
N THR A 57 19.97 -7.17 -0.96
CA THR A 57 20.48 -8.49 -1.38
C THR A 57 20.21 -9.55 -0.33
N GLN A 58 20.40 -9.23 0.95
CA GLN A 58 20.11 -10.17 2.02
C GLN A 58 18.61 -10.48 2.12
N LEU A 59 17.74 -9.46 2.01
CA LEU A 59 16.29 -9.66 2.01
C LEU A 59 15.85 -10.53 0.82
N ARG A 60 16.45 -10.32 -0.35
CA ARG A 60 16.20 -11.15 -1.54
C ARG A 60 16.64 -12.60 -1.32
N ASN A 61 17.78 -12.82 -0.73
CA ASN A 61 18.27 -14.16 -0.40
C ASN A 61 17.34 -14.88 0.58
N LEU A 62 16.87 -14.19 1.62
CA LEU A 62 15.87 -14.73 2.55
C LEU A 62 14.58 -15.16 1.83
N LEU A 63 14.12 -14.37 0.86
CA LEU A 63 12.96 -14.74 0.05
C LEU A 63 13.23 -16.02 -0.76
N ILE A 64 14.37 -16.11 -1.43
CA ILE A 64 14.74 -17.28 -2.24
C ILE A 64 14.89 -18.56 -1.37
N GLU A 65 15.52 -18.44 -0.21
CA GLU A 65 15.67 -19.54 0.75
C GLU A 65 14.29 -20.03 1.23
N GLU A 66 13.40 -19.11 1.56
CA GLU A 66 12.05 -19.45 2.01
C GLU A 66 11.24 -20.12 0.90
N LEU A 67 11.37 -19.67 -0.34
CA LEU A 67 10.73 -20.30 -1.50
C LEU A 67 11.19 -21.74 -1.66
N LYS A 68 12.49 -22.00 -1.56
CA LYS A 68 13.06 -23.34 -1.61
C LYS A 68 12.54 -24.21 -0.45
N ARG A 69 12.49 -23.64 0.76
CA ARG A 69 11.95 -24.33 1.94
C ARG A 69 10.48 -24.72 1.80
N GLN A 70 9.68 -23.84 1.17
CA GLN A 70 8.27 -24.08 0.92
C GLN A 70 7.98 -24.90 -0.37
N GLY A 71 8.99 -25.21 -1.18
CA GLY A 71 8.83 -25.85 -2.47
C GLY A 71 8.06 -25.00 -3.48
N LYS A 72 8.17 -23.67 -3.38
CA LYS A 72 7.52 -22.71 -4.27
C LYS A 72 8.45 -22.36 -5.42
N GLU A 73 7.89 -22.25 -6.62
CA GLU A 73 8.64 -21.85 -7.80
C GLU A 73 9.05 -20.37 -7.73
N TYR A 74 8.18 -19.51 -7.22
CA TYR A 74 8.40 -18.07 -7.14
C TYR A 74 7.72 -17.44 -5.92
N GLY A 75 8.20 -16.26 -5.54
CA GLY A 75 7.56 -15.31 -4.65
C GLY A 75 7.35 -13.96 -5.34
N TYR A 76 6.84 -12.99 -4.60
CA TYR A 76 6.59 -11.67 -5.14
C TYR A 76 7.48 -10.61 -4.51
N TYR A 77 7.95 -9.69 -5.34
CA TYR A 77 8.54 -8.44 -4.92
C TYR A 77 7.61 -7.28 -5.35
N PHE A 78 7.08 -6.58 -4.37
CA PHE A 78 6.20 -5.43 -4.55
C PHE A 78 7.03 -4.16 -4.40
N ARG A 79 7.32 -3.48 -5.50
CA ARG A 79 8.19 -2.31 -5.51
C ARG A 79 7.42 -1.02 -5.24
N THR A 80 6.27 -0.85 -5.89
CA THR A 80 5.49 0.37 -5.80
C THR A 80 4.03 0.05 -5.56
N VAL A 81 3.40 0.79 -4.64
CA VAL A 81 1.98 0.64 -4.34
C VAL A 81 1.21 1.92 -4.68
N LYS A 82 0.02 1.77 -5.23
CA LYS A 82 -0.89 2.88 -5.51
C LYS A 82 -1.58 3.37 -4.23
N GLY A 83 -1.88 2.47 -3.34
CA GLY A 83 -2.65 2.69 -2.14
C GLY A 83 -3.44 1.45 -1.75
N GLY A 84 -4.33 1.60 -0.80
CA GLY A 84 -5.16 0.52 -0.32
C GLY A 84 -6.21 1.01 0.64
N PHE A 85 -6.95 0.08 1.20
CA PHE A 85 -7.93 0.38 2.24
C PHE A 85 -7.96 -0.74 3.29
N THR A 86 -8.43 -0.38 4.47
CA THR A 86 -8.72 -1.32 5.55
C THR A 86 -10.22 -1.32 5.83
N THR A 87 -10.80 -2.51 5.92
CA THR A 87 -12.17 -2.68 6.39
C THR A 87 -12.16 -2.95 7.88
N ARG A 88 -12.89 -2.15 8.63
CA ARG A 88 -13.14 -2.39 10.05
C ARG A 88 -14.54 -2.98 10.19
N GLY A 89 -14.61 -4.21 10.68
CA GLY A 89 -15.88 -4.84 10.96
C GLY A 89 -16.53 -4.29 12.23
N LYS A 90 -17.86 -4.10 12.22
CA LYS A 90 -18.62 -4.00 13.46
C LYS A 90 -18.69 -5.38 14.09
N ALA A 91 -18.56 -5.47 15.39
CA ALA A 91 -18.61 -6.60 16.32
C ALA A 91 -18.31 -8.04 15.83
N ASN A 92 -18.57 -8.41 14.58
CA ASN A 92 -18.38 -9.76 14.04
C ASN A 92 -17.74 -9.82 12.64
N ALA A 93 -17.25 -8.71 12.10
CA ALA A 93 -16.58 -8.71 10.80
C ALA A 93 -15.07 -8.73 10.97
N ILE A 94 -14.40 -9.47 10.09
CA ILE A 94 -12.94 -9.60 10.09
C ILE A 94 -12.32 -8.28 9.63
N ASN A 95 -11.36 -7.76 10.40
CA ASN A 95 -10.52 -6.67 9.95
C ASN A 95 -9.65 -7.15 8.80
N ALA A 96 -9.79 -6.53 7.65
CA ALA A 96 -9.05 -6.91 6.45
C ALA A 96 -8.44 -5.69 5.79
N PHE A 97 -7.35 -5.91 5.07
CA PHE A 97 -6.76 -4.92 4.19
C PHE A 97 -6.75 -5.41 2.74
N ASN A 98 -6.77 -4.46 1.83
CA ASN A 98 -6.50 -4.68 0.42
C ASN A 98 -5.56 -3.58 -0.06
N VAL A 99 -4.42 -3.97 -0.63
CA VAL A 99 -3.44 -3.06 -1.21
C VAL A 99 -3.30 -3.35 -2.69
N SER A 100 -3.32 -2.30 -3.49
CA SER A 100 -3.17 -2.35 -4.94
C SER A 100 -1.74 -1.95 -5.34
N PRO A 101 -0.87 -2.91 -5.62
CA PRO A 101 0.46 -2.63 -6.14
C PRO A 101 0.39 -2.13 -7.58
N ILE A 102 1.38 -1.32 -7.98
CA ILE A 102 1.57 -0.86 -9.36
C ILE A 102 2.64 -1.71 -10.04
N GLU A 103 3.74 -1.95 -9.35
CA GLU A 103 4.90 -2.64 -9.88
C GLU A 103 5.19 -3.88 -9.02
N VAL A 104 5.04 -5.04 -9.65
CA VAL A 104 5.17 -6.36 -9.00
C VAL A 104 6.05 -7.26 -9.84
N TYR A 105 7.01 -7.89 -9.22
CA TYR A 105 7.87 -8.89 -9.86
C TYR A 105 7.69 -10.26 -9.23
N ARG A 106 7.73 -11.30 -10.07
CA ARG A 106 8.00 -12.66 -9.62
C ARG A 106 9.49 -12.83 -9.47
N VAL A 107 9.93 -13.22 -8.29
CA VAL A 107 11.30 -13.61 -7.97
C VAL A 107 11.34 -15.11 -7.90
N PHE A 108 12.18 -15.76 -8.69
CA PHE A 108 12.20 -17.20 -8.83
C PHE A 108 13.21 -17.88 -7.90
N ALA A 109 12.85 -19.05 -7.37
CA ALA A 109 13.68 -19.82 -6.46
C ALA A 109 14.95 -20.38 -7.12
N ASP A 110 14.96 -20.56 -8.45
CA ASP A 110 16.10 -21.04 -9.23
C ASP A 110 17.09 -19.95 -9.63
N GLY A 111 16.78 -18.68 -9.33
CA GLY A 111 17.65 -17.54 -9.57
C GLY A 111 17.62 -17.00 -11.00
N ARG A 112 16.68 -17.46 -11.85
CA ARG A 112 16.45 -16.82 -13.16
C ARG A 112 15.94 -15.39 -13.01
N ASP A 113 15.93 -14.64 -14.10
CA ASP A 113 15.53 -13.24 -14.13
C ASP A 113 14.10 -13.01 -13.59
N ASP A 114 13.92 -11.89 -12.90
CA ASP A 114 12.62 -11.50 -12.37
C ASP A 114 11.65 -11.18 -13.49
N GLN A 115 10.39 -11.57 -13.29
CA GLN A 115 9.32 -11.34 -14.25
C GLN A 115 8.36 -10.27 -13.76
N LEU A 116 8.25 -9.15 -14.48
CA LEU A 116 7.21 -8.15 -14.22
C LEU A 116 5.82 -8.74 -14.47
N VAL A 117 4.93 -8.59 -13.50
CA VAL A 117 3.53 -9.06 -13.57
C VAL A 117 2.56 -7.96 -13.19
N ARG A 118 1.31 -8.12 -13.60
CA ARG A 118 0.22 -7.17 -13.31
C ARG A 118 -0.99 -7.90 -12.75
N GLY A 119 -1.87 -7.13 -12.11
CA GLY A 119 -3.14 -7.66 -11.61
C GLY A 119 -2.99 -8.54 -10.39
N VAL A 120 -2.02 -8.23 -9.52
CA VAL A 120 -1.85 -8.89 -8.22
C VAL A 120 -2.17 -7.88 -7.13
N SER A 121 -3.10 -8.19 -6.24
CA SER A 121 -3.40 -7.41 -5.03
C SER A 121 -2.94 -8.14 -3.80
N LEU A 122 -2.49 -7.38 -2.79
CA LEU A 122 -2.21 -7.90 -1.46
C LEU A 122 -3.48 -7.84 -0.63
N ILE A 123 -3.85 -8.95 -0.03
CA ILE A 123 -5.01 -9.05 0.85
C ILE A 123 -4.62 -9.76 2.15
N GLY A 124 -5.45 -9.61 3.17
CA GLY A 124 -5.26 -10.33 4.42
C GLY A 124 -5.75 -9.55 5.63
N THR A 125 -5.39 -10.03 6.80
CA THR A 125 -5.63 -9.33 8.06
C THR A 125 -4.33 -8.70 8.60
N PRO A 126 -4.39 -7.52 9.23
CA PRO A 126 -3.18 -6.86 9.74
C PRO A 126 -2.35 -7.74 10.68
N LEU A 127 -3.00 -8.44 11.62
CA LEU A 127 -2.28 -9.30 12.58
C LEU A 127 -1.58 -10.48 11.89
N SER A 128 -2.23 -11.12 10.92
CA SER A 128 -1.62 -12.20 10.15
C SER A 128 -0.37 -11.71 9.42
N MET A 129 -0.48 -10.57 8.73
CA MET A 129 0.65 -9.98 7.99
C MET A 129 1.80 -9.59 8.92
N PHE A 130 1.52 -8.87 10.03
CA PHE A 130 2.56 -8.45 10.96
C PHE A 130 3.30 -9.63 11.62
N SER A 131 2.62 -10.74 11.91
CA SER A 131 3.24 -11.94 12.48
C SER A 131 4.22 -12.62 11.51
N GLN A 132 4.10 -12.36 10.23
CA GLN A 132 4.94 -12.94 9.18
C GLN A 132 6.11 -12.04 8.75
N ILE A 133 6.24 -10.85 9.31
CA ILE A 133 7.43 -10.01 9.10
C ILE A 133 8.63 -10.69 9.78
N LYS A 134 9.67 -10.96 9.00
CA LYS A 134 10.87 -11.67 9.47
C LYS A 134 12.13 -10.82 9.45
N ALA A 135 12.19 -9.84 8.53
CA ALA A 135 13.32 -8.94 8.38
C ALA A 135 12.89 -7.63 7.72
N ALA A 136 13.67 -6.59 7.92
CA ALA A 136 13.50 -5.31 7.26
C ALA A 136 14.87 -4.67 7.00
N GLY A 137 14.97 -3.81 5.99
CA GLY A 137 16.22 -3.12 5.68
C GLY A 137 16.16 -2.41 4.32
N GLY A 138 17.33 -2.10 3.76
CA GLY A 138 17.43 -1.25 2.59
C GLY A 138 17.16 0.22 2.93
N GLU A 139 17.03 1.04 1.91
CA GLU A 139 16.68 2.45 2.06
C GLU A 139 15.20 2.60 2.42
N SER A 140 14.93 3.56 3.30
CA SER A 140 13.54 3.88 3.66
C SER A 140 12.91 4.78 2.59
N GLU A 141 11.75 4.39 2.11
CA GLU A 141 10.95 5.15 1.17
C GLU A 141 9.82 5.91 1.86
N LEU A 142 9.50 7.09 1.33
CA LEU A 142 8.41 7.94 1.79
C LEU A 142 7.18 7.77 0.90
N PHE A 143 6.09 7.36 1.51
CA PHE A 143 4.76 7.40 0.91
C PHE A 143 3.98 8.60 1.43
N THR A 144 3.31 9.33 0.56
CA THR A 144 2.37 10.41 0.92
C THR A 144 1.00 10.14 0.31
N GLY A 145 -0.04 10.48 1.06
CA GLY A 145 -1.41 10.23 0.61
C GLY A 145 -2.46 10.77 1.54
N PHE A 146 -3.66 10.27 1.39
CA PHE A 146 -4.80 10.66 2.20
C PHE A 146 -5.42 9.44 2.90
N CYS A 147 -5.77 9.63 4.16
CA CYS A 147 -6.53 8.65 4.93
C CYS A 147 -7.97 9.11 5.06
N GLY A 148 -8.92 8.34 4.51
CA GLY A 148 -10.37 8.61 4.61
C GLY A 148 -10.99 7.94 5.83
N SER A 149 -11.86 8.66 6.56
CA SER A 149 -12.68 8.13 7.66
C SER A 149 -13.83 9.10 7.97
N GLU A 150 -14.56 8.89 9.06
CA GLU A 150 -15.71 9.70 9.46
C GLU A 150 -15.37 11.20 9.61
N SER A 151 -14.16 11.50 10.10
CA SER A 151 -13.68 12.88 10.21
C SER A 151 -13.14 13.48 8.91
N GLY A 152 -13.39 12.84 7.77
CA GLY A 152 -13.01 13.32 6.46
C GLY A 152 -11.68 12.75 5.94
N SER A 153 -11.16 13.37 4.88
CA SER A 153 -9.91 13.01 4.22
C SER A 153 -8.76 13.81 4.81
N ILE A 154 -7.76 13.13 5.37
CA ILE A 154 -6.65 13.74 6.09
C ILE A 154 -5.33 13.39 5.38
N PRO A 155 -4.46 14.37 5.09
CA PRO A 155 -3.15 14.08 4.57
C PRO A 155 -2.32 13.28 5.59
N VAL A 156 -1.66 12.24 5.09
CA VAL A 156 -0.83 11.34 5.88
C VAL A 156 0.46 11.01 5.15
N SER A 157 1.44 10.54 5.88
CA SER A 157 2.64 9.96 5.29
C SER A 157 3.04 8.66 5.99
N GLY A 158 3.81 7.85 5.29
CA GLY A 158 4.44 6.65 5.83
C GLY A 158 5.87 6.56 5.33
N THR A 159 6.80 6.27 6.23
CA THR A 159 8.19 5.99 5.89
C THR A 159 8.50 4.57 6.35
N SER A 160 9.03 3.75 5.47
CA SER A 160 9.36 2.37 5.77
C SER A 160 10.55 1.90 4.96
N PRO A 161 11.46 1.11 5.56
CA PRO A 161 12.40 0.32 4.78
C PRO A 161 11.67 -0.81 4.06
N MET A 162 12.36 -1.52 3.20
CA MET A 162 11.86 -2.76 2.59
C MET A 162 11.60 -3.80 3.68
N VAL A 163 10.49 -4.53 3.57
CA VAL A 163 10.05 -5.52 4.56
C VAL A 163 9.95 -6.88 3.91
N TYR A 164 10.63 -7.87 4.49
CA TYR A 164 10.48 -9.26 4.10
C TYR A 164 9.40 -9.94 4.93
N VAL A 165 8.42 -10.49 4.24
CA VAL A 165 7.26 -11.21 4.81
C VAL A 165 7.30 -12.65 4.30
N SER A 166 7.35 -13.62 5.20
CA SER A 166 7.47 -15.05 4.83
C SER A 166 6.20 -15.60 4.15
N GLN A 167 5.06 -15.02 4.45
CA GLN A 167 3.79 -15.42 3.85
C GLN A 167 2.79 -14.25 3.85
N ILE A 168 2.17 -14.01 2.71
CA ILE A 168 1.07 -13.05 2.55
C ILE A 168 0.11 -13.56 1.48
N GLU A 169 -1.18 -13.30 1.67
CA GLU A 169 -2.19 -13.66 0.69
C GLU A 169 -2.18 -12.68 -0.48
N THR A 170 -2.29 -13.22 -1.68
CA THR A 170 -2.40 -12.44 -2.90
C THR A 170 -3.64 -12.84 -3.68
N GLN A 171 -4.29 -11.87 -4.30
CA GLN A 171 -5.43 -12.08 -5.17
C GLN A 171 -5.11 -11.64 -6.58
N GLY A 172 -5.27 -12.54 -7.53
CA GLY A 172 -5.20 -12.19 -8.95
C GLY A 172 -6.44 -11.39 -9.36
N GLN A 173 -6.25 -10.24 -9.97
CA GLN A 173 -7.33 -9.50 -10.61
C GLN A 173 -7.52 -10.06 -12.02
N LYS A 174 -8.74 -10.47 -12.36
CA LYS A 174 -9.06 -10.79 -13.76
C LYS A 174 -8.85 -9.53 -14.58
N ALA A 175 -7.99 -9.59 -15.59
CA ALA A 175 -7.87 -8.51 -16.55
C ALA A 175 -9.25 -8.29 -17.19
N ILE A 176 -9.83 -7.11 -16.97
CA ILE A 176 -10.94 -6.65 -17.79
C ILE A 176 -10.31 -6.33 -19.14
N ILE A 177 -10.32 -7.30 -20.05
CA ILE A 177 -9.96 -7.05 -21.44
C ILE A 177 -11.09 -6.18 -21.98
N LYS A 178 -10.87 -4.87 -21.99
CA LYS A 178 -11.71 -3.97 -22.77
C LYS A 178 -11.59 -4.41 -24.21
N SER A 179 -12.72 -4.65 -24.87
CA SER A 179 -12.72 -4.97 -26.29
C SER A 179 -12.02 -3.82 -27.05
N LYS A 180 -11.40 -4.12 -28.18
CA LYS A 180 -10.78 -3.09 -29.03
C LYS A 180 -11.75 -1.93 -29.37
N GLN A 181 -13.05 -2.15 -29.26
CA GLN A 181 -14.12 -1.16 -29.47
C GLN A 181 -14.22 -0.11 -28.36
N ASP A 182 -13.68 -0.40 -27.15
CA ASP A 182 -13.69 0.54 -26.02
C ASP A 182 -12.49 1.51 -26.04
N LEU A 183 -11.58 1.36 -26.98
CA LEU A 183 -10.48 2.29 -27.19
C LEU A 183 -11.01 3.46 -28.03
N ILE A 184 -11.19 4.60 -27.40
CA ILE A 184 -11.50 5.86 -28.09
C ILE A 184 -10.31 6.14 -29.02
N SER A 185 -10.54 6.06 -30.33
CA SER A 185 -9.57 6.51 -31.31
C SER A 185 -9.30 8.01 -31.10
N PRO A 186 -8.04 8.47 -31.18
CA PRO A 186 -7.78 9.90 -31.13
C PRO A 186 -8.57 10.61 -32.23
N PRO A 187 -9.05 11.82 -31.97
CA PRO A 187 -9.79 12.57 -32.99
C PRO A 187 -8.94 12.66 -34.27
N LYS A 188 -9.53 12.30 -35.40
CA LYS A 188 -8.88 12.50 -36.69
C LYS A 188 -8.67 14.00 -36.86
N THR A 189 -7.43 14.44 -37.02
CA THR A 189 -7.12 15.78 -37.48
C THR A 189 -7.74 15.93 -38.86
N THR A 190 -8.81 16.74 -38.98
CA THR A 190 -9.29 17.23 -40.25
C THR A 190 -8.19 18.13 -40.82
N GLU A 191 -7.46 17.64 -41.80
CA GLU A 191 -6.69 18.53 -42.67
C GLU A 191 -7.68 19.53 -43.27
N ALA A 192 -7.50 20.80 -42.95
CA ALA A 192 -8.22 21.86 -43.61
C ALA A 192 -7.78 21.85 -45.06
N GLU A 193 -8.68 21.47 -45.96
CA GLU A 193 -8.52 21.69 -47.38
C GLU A 193 -8.41 23.20 -47.65
N ASN A 194 -7.20 23.62 -47.89
CA ASN A 194 -6.89 24.96 -48.32
C ASN A 194 -7.11 25.02 -49.84
N THR A 195 -8.37 25.09 -50.25
CA THR A 195 -8.74 25.43 -51.64
C THR A 195 -8.54 26.92 -51.82
N GLY A 196 -7.35 27.31 -52.25
CA GLY A 196 -7.10 28.62 -52.78
C GLY A 196 -7.89 28.81 -54.08
N ALA A 197 -8.97 29.61 -54.02
CA ALA A 197 -9.60 30.20 -55.20
C ALA A 197 -8.81 31.44 -55.56
N MET A 198 -7.99 31.36 -56.60
CA MET A 198 -7.57 32.53 -57.36
C MET A 198 -8.77 33.01 -58.16
N ALA A 199 -9.20 34.24 -57.95
CA ALA A 199 -10.11 34.95 -58.81
C ALA A 199 -9.27 35.99 -59.56
N ASP A 200 -9.18 35.77 -60.87
CA ASP A 200 -8.79 36.77 -61.87
C ASP A 200 -9.85 37.86 -61.93
N SER A 201 -9.41 39.12 -61.89
CA SER A 201 -9.88 40.23 -62.66
C SER A 201 -9.21 41.56 -62.23
#